data_abd611405c84fe68d221a28a27df02c0
#
_entry.id   abd611405c84fe68d221a28a27df02c0
#
_cell.length_a   1.000
_cell.length_b   1.000
_cell.length_c   1.000
_cell.angle_alpha   90.00
_cell.angle_beta   90.00
_cell.angle_gamma   90.00
#
_symmetry.space_group_name_H-M   'P 1'
#
loop_
_entity.id
_entity.type
_entity.pdbx_description
1 polymer ?
#
loop_
_entity_poly.entity_id
_entity_poly.type
_entity_poly.pdbx_seq_one_letter_code
_entity_poly.pdbx_strand_id
1 'polypeptide(L)'
;MINVTPQIINALSQTGLKVYNENFLKEETVPCISYYEYDNNIDENCDIMEYSNIIYHVKVWAKTQKELVDYSAQIDKIMREQGFKRTGCNDLWTDTLGQRDLKYKALALEIYE
;
A
#
# COMPACT_ATOMS: atom_id res chain seq x y z
N MET A 1 18.54 -4.51 -5.37
CA MET A 1 17.34 -3.73 -4.94
C MET A 1 16.18 -4.69 -4.74
N ILE A 2 15.54 -4.57 -3.62
CA ILE A 2 14.39 -5.42 -3.28
C ILE A 2 13.12 -4.83 -3.91
N ASN A 3 12.38 -5.64 -4.66
CA ASN A 3 11.13 -5.22 -5.27
C ASN A 3 9.98 -6.08 -4.76
N VAL A 4 9.14 -5.49 -3.90
CA VAL A 4 7.97 -6.16 -3.34
C VAL A 4 6.66 -5.76 -4.05
N THR A 5 6.71 -4.91 -5.06
CA THR A 5 5.52 -4.40 -5.74
C THR A 5 4.60 -5.51 -6.28
N PRO A 6 5.09 -6.56 -6.97
CA PRO A 6 4.21 -7.63 -7.41
C PRO A 6 3.47 -8.32 -6.27
N GLN A 7 4.13 -8.53 -5.13
CA GLN A 7 3.53 -9.10 -3.92
C GLN A 7 2.43 -8.20 -3.37
N ILE A 8 2.66 -6.89 -3.34
CA ILE A 8 1.69 -5.91 -2.85
C ILE A 8 0.45 -5.87 -3.74
N ILE A 9 0.63 -5.82 -5.06
CA ILE A 9 -0.48 -5.83 -6.01
C ILE A 9 -1.33 -7.10 -5.84
N ASN A 10 -0.68 -8.24 -5.76
CA ASN A 10 -1.36 -9.53 -5.58
C ASN A 10 -2.14 -9.57 -4.26
N ALA A 11 -1.54 -9.10 -3.19
CA ALA A 11 -2.19 -9.04 -1.88
C ALA A 11 -3.40 -8.10 -1.87
N LEU A 12 -3.26 -6.89 -2.39
CA LEU A 12 -4.35 -5.90 -2.44
C LEU A 12 -5.50 -6.35 -3.34
N SER A 13 -5.22 -7.13 -4.36
CA SER A 13 -6.26 -7.67 -5.26
C SER A 13 -7.23 -8.61 -4.54
N GLN A 14 -6.87 -9.12 -3.37
CA GLN A 14 -7.75 -9.98 -2.55
C GLN A 14 -8.98 -9.22 -2.04
N THR A 15 -8.97 -7.90 -2.01
CA THR A 15 -10.14 -7.10 -1.64
C THR A 15 -11.26 -7.15 -2.65
N GLY A 16 -10.98 -7.58 -3.88
CA GLY A 16 -11.91 -7.53 -4.99
C GLY A 16 -12.00 -6.17 -5.69
N LEU A 17 -11.33 -5.16 -5.16
CA LEU A 17 -11.28 -3.83 -5.77
C LEU A 17 -10.18 -3.77 -6.83
N LYS A 18 -10.35 -2.86 -7.80
CA LYS A 18 -9.29 -2.55 -8.74
C LYS A 18 -8.15 -1.84 -8.04
N VAL A 19 -6.93 -2.24 -8.39
CA VAL A 19 -5.69 -1.72 -7.80
C VAL A 19 -4.93 -0.97 -8.89
N TYR A 20 -4.68 0.31 -8.65
CA TYR A 20 -4.02 1.20 -9.60
C TYR A 20 -2.70 1.71 -9.05
N ASN A 21 -1.73 1.91 -9.93
CA ASN A 21 -0.64 2.82 -9.62
C ASN A 21 -1.22 4.24 -9.45
N GLU A 22 -0.63 5.04 -8.58
CA GLU A 22 -1.12 6.39 -8.22
C GLU A 22 -1.52 7.26 -9.42
N ASN A 23 -0.83 7.10 -10.55
CA ASN A 23 -1.03 7.94 -11.73
C ASN A 23 -2.20 7.52 -12.62
N PHE A 24 -2.90 6.43 -12.30
CA PHE A 24 -3.91 5.86 -13.19
C PHE A 24 -5.32 5.83 -12.59
N LEU A 25 -5.55 6.55 -11.50
CA LEU A 25 -6.86 6.59 -10.85
C LEU A 25 -7.92 7.17 -11.77
N LYS A 26 -9.05 6.45 -11.86
CA LYS A 26 -10.26 6.91 -12.56
C LYS A 26 -11.42 6.97 -11.59
N GLU A 27 -12.10 8.10 -11.52
CA GLU A 27 -13.17 8.35 -10.57
C GLU A 27 -14.36 7.39 -10.74
N GLU A 28 -14.67 6.99 -11.96
CA GLU A 28 -15.76 6.07 -12.24
C GLU A 28 -15.54 4.65 -11.74
N THR A 29 -14.34 4.30 -11.33
CA THR A 29 -14.03 2.98 -10.79
C THR A 29 -14.07 2.90 -9.26
N VAL A 30 -14.51 3.96 -8.60
CA VAL A 30 -14.64 4.01 -7.14
C VAL A 30 -15.77 3.09 -6.65
N PRO A 31 -15.60 2.27 -5.58
CA PRO A 31 -14.41 2.19 -4.73
C PRO A 31 -13.24 1.48 -5.40
N CYS A 32 -12.05 1.97 -5.15
CA CYS A 32 -10.83 1.39 -5.70
C CYS A 32 -9.63 1.67 -4.79
N ILE A 33 -8.52 1.06 -5.12
CA ILE A 33 -7.27 1.21 -4.39
C ILE A 33 -6.22 1.80 -5.33
N SER A 34 -5.44 2.75 -4.84
CA SER A 34 -4.21 3.19 -5.48
C SER A 34 -3.04 3.00 -4.53
N TYR A 35 -1.85 2.79 -5.08
CA TYR A 35 -0.65 2.57 -4.27
C TYR A 35 0.56 3.22 -4.92
N TYR A 36 1.60 3.48 -4.11
CA TYR A 36 2.93 3.78 -4.62
C TYR A 36 3.99 3.46 -3.58
N GLU A 37 5.16 3.08 -4.08
CA GLU A 37 6.34 2.92 -3.24
C GLU A 37 6.93 4.31 -2.98
N TYR A 38 6.87 4.73 -1.71
CA TYR A 38 7.37 6.04 -1.30
C TYR A 38 8.88 6.02 -1.11
N ASP A 39 9.40 4.93 -0.58
CA ASP A 39 10.81 4.85 -0.23
C ASP A 39 11.27 3.39 -0.24
N ASN A 40 12.52 3.17 -0.66
CA ASN A 40 13.16 1.87 -0.67
C ASN A 40 14.67 2.10 -0.45
N ASN A 41 15.03 2.40 0.79
CA ASN A 41 16.40 2.72 1.17
C ASN A 41 17.11 1.52 1.77
N ILE A 42 18.36 1.34 1.39
CA ILE A 42 19.21 0.34 2.02
C ILE A 42 19.48 0.76 3.47
N ASP A 43 19.04 -0.09 4.40
CA ASP A 43 19.30 0.08 5.83
C ASP A 43 20.64 -0.54 6.20
N GLU A 44 20.90 -1.74 5.68
CA GLU A 44 22.15 -2.45 5.87
C GLU A 44 22.47 -3.24 4.60
N ASN A 45 23.72 -3.21 4.18
CA ASN A 45 24.20 -3.90 3.01
C ASN A 45 25.56 -4.53 3.26
N CYS A 46 25.69 -5.79 2.89
CA CYS A 46 26.95 -6.50 2.87
C CYS A 46 27.07 -7.33 1.58
N ASP A 47 28.19 -8.05 1.40
CA ASP A 47 28.48 -8.72 0.14
C ASP A 47 27.41 -9.71 -0.34
N ILE A 48 26.64 -10.26 0.57
CA ILE A 48 25.64 -11.31 0.26
C ILE A 48 24.21 -10.94 0.67
N MET A 49 23.98 -9.83 1.34
CA MET A 49 22.68 -9.46 1.87
C MET A 49 22.38 -7.97 1.70
N GLU A 50 21.12 -7.68 1.45
CA GLU A 50 20.58 -6.33 1.46
C GLU A 50 19.41 -6.27 2.44
N TYR A 51 19.46 -5.32 3.39
CA TYR A 51 18.32 -4.97 4.21
C TYR A 51 17.80 -3.61 3.74
N SER A 52 16.54 -3.55 3.36
CA SER A 52 15.94 -2.32 2.87
C SER A 52 14.72 -1.93 3.68
N ASN A 53 14.64 -0.65 4.06
CA ASN A 53 13.43 -0.06 4.59
C ASN A 53 12.53 0.33 3.42
N ILE A 54 11.36 -0.30 3.36
CA ILE A 54 10.41 -0.09 2.26
C ILE A 54 9.18 0.59 2.82
N ILE A 55 8.79 1.71 2.23
CA ILE A 55 7.62 2.48 2.63
C ILE A 55 6.65 2.52 1.46
N TYR A 56 5.41 2.08 1.71
CA TYR A 56 4.31 2.14 0.76
C TYR A 56 3.19 3.02 1.27
N HIS A 57 2.62 3.77 0.37
CA HIS A 57 1.33 4.42 0.58
C HIS A 57 0.27 3.64 -0.17
N VAL A 58 -0.79 3.28 0.53
CA VAL A 58 -1.95 2.61 -0.04
C VAL A 58 -3.16 3.48 0.23
N LYS A 59 -3.83 3.92 -0.83
CA LYS A 59 -4.99 4.80 -0.72
C LYS A 59 -6.25 4.05 -1.11
N VAL A 60 -7.28 4.19 -0.28
CA VAL A 60 -8.63 3.75 -0.60
C VAL A 60 -9.43 4.96 -1.05
N TRP A 61 -10.13 4.82 -2.16
CA TRP A 61 -11.00 5.84 -2.71
C TRP A 61 -12.43 5.32 -2.67
N ALA A 62 -13.35 6.08 -2.06
CA ALA A 62 -14.75 5.69 -1.95
C ALA A 62 -15.65 6.91 -1.83
N LYS A 63 -16.95 6.70 -2.03
CA LYS A 63 -17.96 7.78 -1.95
C LYS A 63 -18.55 7.92 -0.56
N THR A 64 -18.38 6.94 0.31
CA THR A 64 -18.96 6.94 1.66
C THR A 64 -17.90 6.64 2.72
N GLN A 65 -18.14 7.15 3.92
CA GLN A 65 -17.27 6.89 5.06
C GLN A 65 -17.25 5.41 5.43
N LYS A 66 -18.40 4.75 5.32
CA LYS A 66 -18.51 3.32 5.63
C LYS A 66 -17.60 2.48 4.72
N GLU A 67 -17.61 2.76 3.42
CA GLU A 67 -16.72 2.07 2.48
C GLU A 67 -15.24 2.30 2.80
N LEU A 68 -14.86 3.55 3.12
CA LEU A 68 -13.49 3.85 3.52
C LEU A 68 -13.05 3.04 4.73
N VAL A 69 -13.88 2.98 5.76
CA VAL A 69 -13.57 2.25 6.99
C VAL A 69 -13.49 0.75 6.72
N ASP A 70 -14.49 0.19 6.03
CA ASP A 70 -14.55 -1.24 5.79
C ASP A 70 -13.39 -1.75 4.92
N TYR A 71 -13.09 -1.06 3.82
CA TYR A 71 -12.00 -1.45 2.95
C TYR A 71 -10.63 -1.19 3.57
N SER A 72 -10.46 -0.11 4.32
CA SER A 72 -9.17 0.12 4.99
C SER A 72 -8.89 -0.93 6.07
N ALA A 73 -9.91 -1.44 6.75
CA ALA A 73 -9.73 -2.55 7.70
C ALA A 73 -9.25 -3.82 7.00
N GLN A 74 -9.82 -4.14 5.82
CA GLN A 74 -9.37 -5.28 5.02
C GLN A 74 -7.93 -5.11 4.54
N ILE A 75 -7.59 -3.93 4.04
CA ILE A 75 -6.25 -3.61 3.56
C ILE A 75 -5.24 -3.72 4.69
N ASP A 76 -5.57 -3.19 5.86
CA ASP A 76 -4.66 -3.23 7.02
C ASP A 76 -4.35 -4.68 7.41
N LYS A 77 -5.35 -5.55 7.43
CA LYS A 77 -5.16 -6.98 7.70
C LYS A 77 -4.24 -7.63 6.65
N ILE A 78 -4.51 -7.35 5.37
CA ILE A 78 -3.72 -7.90 4.26
C ILE A 78 -2.27 -7.44 4.34
N MET A 79 -2.03 -6.14 4.55
CA MET A 79 -0.67 -5.60 4.61
C MET A 79 0.10 -6.16 5.82
N ARG A 80 -0.55 -6.34 6.96
CA ARG A 80 0.09 -6.98 8.12
C ARG A 80 0.49 -8.41 7.82
N GLU A 81 -0.34 -9.17 7.13
CA GLU A 81 -0.03 -10.55 6.73
C GLU A 81 1.17 -10.60 5.78
N GLN A 82 1.43 -9.53 5.04
CA GLN A 82 2.60 -9.40 4.18
C GLN A 82 3.85 -8.88 4.93
N GLY A 83 3.76 -8.66 6.23
CA GLY A 83 4.89 -8.20 7.03
C GLY A 83 5.05 -6.68 7.13
N PHE A 84 4.05 -5.92 6.70
CA PHE A 84 4.08 -4.45 6.79
C PHE A 84 3.44 -3.97 8.09
N LYS A 85 4.00 -2.91 8.65
CA LYS A 85 3.47 -2.22 9.81
C LYS A 85 2.92 -0.86 9.39
N ARG A 86 1.68 -0.58 9.77
CA ARG A 86 1.09 0.73 9.51
C ARG A 86 1.75 1.80 10.39
N THR A 87 2.16 2.90 9.78
CA THR A 87 2.79 4.02 10.46
C THR A 87 1.93 5.27 10.47
N GLY A 88 0.87 5.31 9.67
CA GLY A 88 -0.03 6.46 9.64
C GLY A 88 -1.30 6.18 8.85
N CYS A 89 -2.28 7.06 9.07
CA CYS A 89 -3.57 7.02 8.38
C CYS A 89 -4.14 8.43 8.34
N ASN A 90 -4.43 8.95 7.15
CA ASN A 90 -4.99 10.28 6.96
C ASN A 90 -6.15 10.23 5.96
N ASP A 91 -7.20 11.00 6.24
CA ASP A 91 -8.35 11.12 5.35
C ASP A 91 -8.38 12.47 4.66
N LEU A 92 -8.83 12.48 3.42
CA LEU A 92 -9.09 13.67 2.64
C LEU A 92 -10.44 13.52 1.94
N TRP A 93 -11.31 14.53 2.07
CA TRP A 93 -12.61 14.55 1.41
C TRP A 93 -12.72 15.71 0.45
N THR A 94 -13.24 15.42 -0.74
CA THR A 94 -13.81 16.41 -1.64
C THR A 94 -15.34 16.34 -1.54
N ASP A 95 -16.09 17.09 -2.32
CA ASP A 95 -17.56 17.13 -2.25
C ASP A 95 -18.21 15.75 -2.44
N THR A 96 -17.61 14.89 -3.28
CA THR A 96 -18.21 13.61 -3.67
C THR A 96 -17.31 12.40 -3.47
N LEU A 97 -16.05 12.60 -3.07
CA LEU A 97 -15.05 11.55 -3.06
C LEU A 97 -14.19 11.62 -1.80
N GLY A 98 -14.11 10.50 -1.09
CA GLY A 98 -13.23 10.34 0.06
C GLY A 98 -12.00 9.53 -0.30
N GLN A 99 -10.90 9.86 0.35
CA GLN A 99 -9.62 9.17 0.24
C GLN A 99 -9.08 8.89 1.63
N ARG A 100 -8.68 7.66 1.89
CA ARG A 100 -7.93 7.32 3.10
C ARG A 100 -6.54 6.84 2.70
N ASP A 101 -5.51 7.56 3.14
CA ASP A 101 -4.12 7.25 2.89
C ASP A 101 -3.55 6.45 4.05
N LEU A 102 -3.19 5.20 3.79
CA LEU A 102 -2.57 4.30 4.75
C LEU A 102 -1.09 4.20 4.43
N LYS A 103 -0.25 4.49 5.41
CA LYS A 103 1.20 4.45 5.28
C LYS A 103 1.74 3.19 5.93
N TYR A 104 2.56 2.44 5.21
CA TYR A 104 3.13 1.17 5.67
C TYR A 104 4.63 1.15 5.54
N LYS A 105 5.28 0.45 6.46
CA LYS A 105 6.72 0.26 6.47
C LYS A 105 7.06 -1.21 6.72
N ALA A 106 8.04 -1.72 6.01
CA ALA A 106 8.62 -3.03 6.27
C ALA A 106 10.13 -2.98 6.12
N LEU A 107 10.80 -3.88 6.82
CA LEU A 107 12.21 -4.19 6.58
C LEU A 107 12.27 -5.49 5.77
N ALA A 108 12.79 -5.41 4.57
CA ALA A 108 12.92 -6.55 3.69
C ALA A 108 14.37 -6.99 3.56
N LEU A 109 14.56 -8.28 3.38
CA LEU A 109 15.88 -8.90 3.24
C LEU A 109 15.98 -9.62 1.91
N GLU A 110 17.06 -9.37 1.19
CA GLU A 110 17.43 -10.11 0.00
C GLU A 110 18.82 -10.71 0.19
N ILE A 111 18.96 -12.00 -0.12
CA ILE A 111 20.24 -12.71 -0.04
C ILE A 111 20.74 -12.89 -1.47
N TYR A 112 21.96 -12.46 -1.72
CA TYR A 112 22.63 -12.62 -3.02
C TYR A 112 23.40 -13.93 -3.03
N GLU A 113 23.29 -14.66 -4.13
CA GLU A 113 24.05 -15.89 -4.37
C GLU A 113 25.22 -15.68 -5.30
#